data_f5289836e5c6052161a1118fcb34a311
#
_entry.id   f5289836e5c6052161a1118fcb34a311
#
_cell.length_a   1.000
_cell.length_b   1.000
_cell.length_c   1.000
_cell.angle_alpha   90.00
_cell.angle_beta   90.00
_cell.angle_gamma   90.00
#
_symmetry.space_group_name_H-M   'P 1'
#
loop_
_entity.id
_entity.type
_entity.pdbx_description
1 polymer ?
#
loop_
_entity_poly.entity_id
_entity_poly.type
_entity_poly.pdbx_seq_one_letter_code
_entity_poly.pdbx_strand_id
1 'polypeptide(L)'
;LQRVGDEHPLFRVIRLRIAPGAQTQFHRRDVDSFFCLFSTTRVRVETAREGVRESAVERMTVEATPYSREPIVRRIKNIGEADVHGLDVEVVAHAEPRCMLCNAFVTGVPFLREVPCFEKVDDLLPWCCTTPRRVKLPGGGYDTERVTHGAIGLYRLRLAAGEATPTFCCDQPRLFIWYAAGDVVVQGSDGTTFARRVTAGSYAFDDRRFHGSLRNAGEEAVEALVAVWAAVGSY
;
A
#
# COMPACT_ATOMS: atom_id res chain seq x y z
N LEU A 1 6.31 -20.06 -1.50
CA LEU A 1 6.90 -19.83 -0.18
C LEU A 1 6.56 -18.40 0.28
N GLN A 2 6.01 -18.28 1.48
CA GLN A 2 5.87 -17.02 2.20
C GLN A 2 7.17 -16.78 2.97
N ARG A 3 7.70 -15.57 2.92
CA ARG A 3 8.90 -15.18 3.65
C ARG A 3 8.68 -13.81 4.26
N VAL A 4 8.86 -13.69 5.57
CA VAL A 4 8.90 -12.39 6.22
C VAL A 4 10.08 -11.62 5.62
N GLY A 5 9.81 -10.43 5.08
CA GLY A 5 10.80 -9.55 4.49
C GLY A 5 11.38 -8.62 5.54
N ASP A 6 10.59 -7.66 6.00
CA ASP A 6 10.98 -6.67 6.99
C ASP A 6 9.88 -6.51 8.05
N GLU A 7 10.31 -6.28 9.29
CA GLU A 7 9.45 -5.94 10.42
C GLU A 7 9.73 -4.52 10.88
N HIS A 8 8.66 -3.75 11.03
CA HIS A 8 8.68 -2.38 11.54
C HIS A 8 7.58 -2.26 12.60
N PRO A 9 7.68 -1.39 13.61
CA PRO A 9 6.61 -1.21 14.60
C PRO A 9 5.21 -0.95 14.03
N LEU A 10 5.11 -0.34 12.83
CA LEU A 10 3.84 -0.04 12.18
C LEU A 10 3.36 -1.14 11.22
N PHE A 11 4.25 -1.95 10.69
CA PHE A 11 3.91 -2.94 9.66
C PHE A 11 4.88 -4.11 9.62
N ARG A 12 4.43 -5.20 8.98
CA ARG A 12 5.27 -6.32 8.57
C ARG A 12 5.06 -6.58 7.09
N VAL A 13 6.15 -6.71 6.33
CA VAL A 13 6.09 -7.07 4.91
C VAL A 13 6.32 -8.57 4.75
N ILE A 14 5.38 -9.25 4.13
CA ILE A 14 5.47 -10.67 3.81
C ILE A 14 5.58 -10.81 2.28
N ARG A 15 6.71 -11.35 1.81
CA ARG A 15 6.89 -11.66 0.39
C ARG A 15 6.20 -12.97 0.06
N LEU A 16 5.35 -12.94 -0.95
CA LEU A 16 4.65 -14.13 -1.45
C LEU A 16 5.16 -14.48 -2.84
N ARG A 17 5.59 -15.73 -2.98
CA ARG A 17 5.86 -16.34 -4.28
C ARG A 17 5.36 -17.77 -4.29
N ILE A 18 4.43 -18.08 -5.22
CA ILE A 18 3.85 -19.41 -5.38
C ILE A 18 3.97 -19.79 -6.85
N ALA A 19 4.78 -20.79 -7.12
CA ALA A 19 4.94 -21.34 -8.49
C ALA A 19 3.63 -21.96 -8.99
N PRO A 20 3.44 -22.10 -10.31
CA PRO A 20 2.32 -22.83 -10.88
C PRO A 20 2.13 -24.21 -10.24
N GLY A 21 0.91 -24.53 -9.88
CA GLY A 21 0.54 -25.80 -9.22
C GLY A 21 0.88 -25.88 -7.72
N ALA A 22 1.78 -25.03 -7.22
CA ALA A 22 2.15 -25.01 -5.80
C ALA A 22 1.09 -24.33 -4.93
N GLN A 23 1.15 -24.56 -3.63
CA GLN A 23 0.25 -23.98 -2.65
C GLN A 23 0.94 -23.62 -1.33
N THR A 24 0.36 -22.70 -0.58
CA THR A 24 0.76 -22.44 0.81
C THR A 24 0.25 -23.54 1.73
N GLN A 25 0.79 -23.62 2.92
CA GLN A 25 0.12 -24.31 4.01
C GLN A 25 -1.11 -23.53 4.45
N PHE A 26 -2.03 -24.17 5.18
CA PHE A 26 -3.05 -23.44 5.91
C PHE A 26 -2.40 -22.52 6.93
N HIS A 27 -2.76 -21.27 6.89
CA HIS A 27 -2.25 -20.26 7.81
C HIS A 27 -3.37 -19.35 8.28
N ARG A 28 -3.25 -18.89 9.51
CA ARG A 28 -4.18 -17.95 10.10
C ARG A 28 -3.81 -16.54 9.72
N ARG A 29 -4.83 -15.75 9.45
CA ARG A 29 -4.78 -14.30 9.21
C ARG A 29 -5.67 -13.65 10.26
N ASP A 30 -5.08 -12.83 11.13
CA ASP A 30 -5.75 -12.13 12.22
C ASP A 30 -5.22 -10.70 12.42
N VAL A 31 -4.36 -10.24 11.51
CA VAL A 31 -3.85 -8.86 11.47
C VAL A 31 -4.33 -8.22 10.17
N ASP A 32 -4.85 -7.00 10.26
CA ASP A 32 -5.28 -6.23 9.10
C ASP A 32 -4.15 -6.10 8.09
N SER A 33 -4.46 -6.27 6.84
CA SER A 33 -3.43 -6.20 5.80
C SER A 33 -3.95 -5.67 4.48
N PHE A 34 -3.02 -5.20 3.66
CA PHE A 34 -3.25 -4.97 2.25
C PHE A 34 -2.27 -5.79 1.41
N PHE A 35 -2.77 -6.30 0.31
CA PHE A 35 -2.05 -7.19 -0.58
C PHE A 35 -1.80 -6.52 -1.93
N CYS A 36 -0.55 -6.55 -2.40
CA CYS A 36 -0.12 -5.97 -3.67
C CYS A 36 0.40 -7.06 -4.60
N LEU A 37 -0.16 -7.17 -5.80
CA LEU A 37 0.22 -8.17 -6.80
C LEU A 37 1.10 -7.58 -7.90
N PHE A 38 2.18 -8.28 -8.22
CA PHE A 38 3.11 -7.93 -9.31
C PHE A 38 2.96 -8.81 -10.55
N SER A 39 2.13 -9.85 -10.47
CA SER A 39 1.88 -10.78 -11.55
C SER A 39 0.39 -10.94 -11.82
N THR A 40 0.06 -11.34 -13.05
CA THR A 40 -1.28 -11.75 -13.45
C THR A 40 -1.32 -13.26 -13.52
N THR A 41 -2.23 -13.91 -12.80
CA THR A 41 -2.39 -15.37 -12.76
C THR A 41 -3.77 -15.76 -12.22
N ARG A 42 -3.98 -17.03 -11.94
CA ARG A 42 -5.20 -17.55 -11.30
C ARG A 42 -4.87 -18.22 -9.99
N VAL A 43 -5.69 -18.00 -9.00
CA VAL A 43 -5.53 -18.62 -7.68
C VAL A 43 -6.80 -19.32 -7.25
N ARG A 44 -6.61 -20.37 -6.45
CA ARG A 44 -7.66 -21.01 -5.66
C ARG A 44 -7.37 -20.73 -4.20
N VAL A 45 -8.31 -20.08 -3.54
CA VAL A 45 -8.27 -19.81 -2.10
C VAL A 45 -9.23 -20.78 -1.43
N GLU A 46 -8.73 -21.51 -0.46
CA GLU A 46 -9.52 -22.39 0.38
C GLU A 46 -9.52 -21.84 1.79
N THR A 47 -10.69 -21.63 2.34
CA THR A 47 -10.90 -21.21 3.73
C THR A 47 -11.67 -22.28 4.48
N ALA A 48 -11.41 -22.41 5.78
CA ALA A 48 -12.12 -23.38 6.62
C ALA A 48 -13.63 -23.07 6.75
N ARG A 49 -14.03 -21.80 6.54
CA ARG A 49 -15.40 -21.34 6.76
C ARG A 49 -16.21 -21.23 5.47
N GLU A 50 -15.61 -20.70 4.40
CA GLU A 50 -16.31 -20.37 3.15
C GLU A 50 -16.10 -21.39 2.03
N GLY A 51 -15.25 -22.39 2.29
CA GLY A 51 -14.91 -23.41 1.30
C GLY A 51 -13.88 -22.93 0.28
N VAL A 52 -14.09 -23.29 -0.98
CA VAL A 52 -13.13 -23.04 -2.09
C VAL A 52 -13.65 -21.97 -3.01
N ARG A 53 -12.82 -20.98 -3.30
CA ARG A 53 -13.07 -19.93 -4.29
C ARG A 53 -11.90 -19.87 -5.29
N GLU A 54 -12.19 -19.70 -6.57
CA GLU A 54 -11.21 -19.42 -7.61
C GLU A 54 -11.38 -18.00 -8.12
N SER A 55 -10.27 -17.32 -8.37
CA SER A 55 -10.26 -15.97 -8.92
C SER A 55 -9.06 -15.75 -9.85
N ALA A 56 -9.27 -14.93 -10.87
CA ALA A 56 -8.16 -14.29 -11.55
C ALA A 56 -7.59 -13.20 -10.61
N VAL A 57 -6.29 -13.08 -10.60
CA VAL A 57 -5.57 -11.99 -9.93
C VAL A 57 -4.74 -11.26 -10.97
N GLU A 58 -4.78 -9.96 -10.93
CA GLU A 58 -4.13 -9.11 -11.92
C GLU A 58 -2.98 -8.33 -11.28
N ARG A 59 -1.97 -8.04 -12.09
CA ARG A 59 -0.89 -7.13 -11.69
C ARG A 59 -1.48 -5.79 -11.28
N MET A 60 -0.93 -5.20 -10.24
CA MET A 60 -1.38 -3.94 -9.62
C MET A 60 -2.73 -4.03 -8.88
N THR A 61 -3.33 -5.20 -8.76
CA THR A 61 -4.46 -5.38 -7.85
C THR A 61 -3.99 -5.13 -6.41
N VAL A 62 -4.79 -4.35 -5.69
CA VAL A 62 -4.61 -4.07 -4.27
C VAL A 62 -5.88 -4.51 -3.55
N GLU A 63 -5.71 -5.38 -2.57
CA GLU A 63 -6.81 -5.82 -1.70
C GLU A 63 -6.44 -5.50 -0.25
N ALA A 64 -7.31 -4.79 0.45
CA ALA A 64 -7.15 -4.59 1.89
C ALA A 64 -8.25 -5.36 2.65
N THR A 65 -7.86 -6.01 3.71
CA THR A 65 -8.77 -6.88 4.48
C THR A 65 -8.60 -6.67 5.97
N PRO A 66 -9.70 -6.42 6.71
CA PRO A 66 -9.68 -6.20 8.16
C PRO A 66 -9.71 -7.54 8.93
N TYR A 67 -8.66 -8.33 8.80
CA TYR A 67 -8.58 -9.65 9.44
C TYR A 67 -8.59 -9.62 10.96
N SER A 68 -8.23 -8.50 11.59
CA SER A 68 -8.33 -8.34 13.04
C SER A 68 -9.76 -8.52 13.57
N ARG A 69 -10.75 -8.25 12.73
CA ARG A 69 -12.17 -8.38 13.08
C ARG A 69 -12.74 -9.72 12.73
N GLU A 70 -12.38 -10.22 11.58
CA GLU A 70 -12.82 -11.51 11.07
C GLU A 70 -11.62 -12.35 10.66
N PRO A 71 -10.93 -12.94 11.65
CA PRO A 71 -9.80 -13.81 11.39
C PRO A 71 -10.19 -14.99 10.53
N ILE A 72 -9.35 -15.31 9.58
CA ILE A 72 -9.56 -16.46 8.70
C ILE A 72 -8.39 -17.44 8.76
N VAL A 73 -8.67 -18.70 8.48
CA VAL A 73 -7.67 -19.72 8.20
C VAL A 73 -7.81 -20.10 6.73
N ARG A 74 -6.76 -19.87 5.96
CA ARG A 74 -6.78 -20.11 4.51
C ARG A 74 -5.50 -20.74 4.00
N ARG A 75 -5.59 -21.34 2.83
CA ARG A 75 -4.45 -21.65 1.97
C ARG A 75 -4.70 -21.11 0.57
N ILE A 76 -3.64 -20.81 -0.15
CA ILE A 76 -3.68 -20.29 -1.51
C ILE A 76 -2.93 -21.28 -2.40
N LYS A 77 -3.57 -21.72 -3.48
CA LYS A 77 -2.96 -22.53 -4.54
C LYS A 77 -2.89 -21.68 -5.81
N ASN A 78 -1.74 -21.67 -6.44
CA ASN A 78 -1.61 -21.12 -7.79
C ASN A 78 -2.13 -22.15 -8.80
N ILE A 79 -3.21 -21.80 -9.49
CA ILE A 79 -3.84 -22.65 -10.55
C ILE A 79 -3.64 -22.07 -11.95
N GLY A 80 -2.85 -20.99 -12.06
CA GLY A 80 -2.46 -20.39 -13.32
C GLY A 80 -1.07 -20.86 -13.79
N GLU A 81 -0.61 -20.26 -14.88
CA GLU A 81 0.65 -20.62 -15.53
C GLU A 81 1.85 -19.77 -15.11
N ALA A 82 1.60 -18.57 -14.58
CA ALA A 82 2.64 -17.69 -14.06
C ALA A 82 2.73 -17.78 -12.53
N ASP A 83 3.91 -17.46 -11.96
CA ASP A 83 4.07 -17.34 -10.51
C ASP A 83 3.06 -16.33 -9.92
N VAL A 84 2.45 -16.66 -8.79
CA VAL A 84 1.90 -15.62 -7.92
C VAL A 84 3.06 -14.89 -7.28
N HIS A 85 3.18 -13.61 -7.56
CA HIS A 85 4.20 -12.76 -6.96
C HIS A 85 3.54 -11.52 -6.35
N GLY A 86 3.74 -11.31 -5.06
CA GLY A 86 3.12 -10.21 -4.34
C GLY A 86 3.79 -9.88 -3.03
N LEU A 87 3.35 -8.77 -2.45
CA LEU A 87 3.62 -8.38 -1.08
C LEU A 87 2.31 -8.35 -0.31
N ASP A 88 2.35 -8.90 0.88
CA ASP A 88 1.31 -8.79 1.88
C ASP A 88 1.85 -7.90 3.00
N VAL A 89 1.22 -6.77 3.23
CA VAL A 89 1.66 -5.80 4.22
C VAL A 89 0.67 -5.83 5.37
N GLU A 90 1.08 -6.43 6.47
CA GLU A 90 0.32 -6.45 7.71
C GLU A 90 0.46 -5.10 8.42
N VAL A 91 -0.66 -4.56 8.87
CA VAL A 91 -0.73 -3.31 9.62
C VAL A 91 -0.70 -3.64 11.11
N VAL A 92 0.46 -3.46 11.71
CA VAL A 92 0.71 -3.90 13.10
C VAL A 92 0.25 -2.85 14.11
N ALA A 93 0.43 -1.57 13.78
CA ALA A 93 0.08 -0.47 14.66
C ALA A 93 -0.33 0.79 13.90
N HIS A 94 -0.94 1.72 14.62
CA HIS A 94 -1.21 3.08 14.16
C HIS A 94 0.07 3.90 14.13
N ALA A 95 0.14 4.85 13.22
CA ALA A 95 1.07 5.94 13.40
C ALA A 95 0.52 6.89 14.46
N GLU A 96 1.39 7.36 15.34
CA GLU A 96 1.08 8.48 16.21
C GLU A 96 0.66 9.69 15.37
N PRO A 97 -0.36 10.46 15.80
CA PRO A 97 -0.71 11.71 15.12
C PRO A 97 0.47 12.66 15.19
N ARG A 98 1.26 12.78 14.16
CA ARG A 98 2.39 13.71 14.11
C ARG A 98 1.95 15.14 13.94
N CYS A 99 0.68 15.33 13.71
CA CYS A 99 0.25 16.57 13.17
C CYS A 99 -1.05 17.08 13.79
N MET A 100 -0.92 17.96 14.72
CA MET A 100 -1.88 19.05 14.82
C MET A 100 -1.98 19.83 13.50
N LEU A 101 -1.12 19.49 12.54
CA LEU A 101 -0.88 20.18 11.28
C LEU A 101 -1.29 19.42 10.04
N CYS A 102 -1.88 18.29 10.18
CA CYS A 102 -2.86 17.98 9.18
C CYS A 102 -3.91 19.08 9.19
N ASN A 103 -3.97 19.84 10.21
CA ASN A 103 -4.46 21.21 10.21
C ASN A 103 -3.75 22.13 9.21
N ALA A 104 -2.55 21.90 8.78
CA ALA A 104 -1.97 22.58 7.63
C ALA A 104 -2.76 22.33 6.34
N PHE A 105 -3.52 21.26 6.29
CA PHE A 105 -4.58 21.07 5.32
C PHE A 105 -5.66 22.10 5.36
N VAL A 106 -6.07 22.47 6.53
CA VAL A 106 -6.92 23.63 6.77
C VAL A 106 -6.24 24.90 6.24
N THR A 107 -4.92 24.89 6.14
CA THR A 107 -4.12 26.04 5.66
C THR A 107 -3.66 25.95 4.21
N GLY A 108 -4.14 24.95 3.43
CA GLY A 108 -3.94 24.90 1.98
C GLY A 108 -2.65 24.28 1.51
N VAL A 109 -1.96 23.50 2.34
CA VAL A 109 -0.80 22.72 1.89
C VAL A 109 -1.29 21.53 1.07
N PRO A 110 -0.79 21.30 -0.18
CA PRO A 110 -1.21 20.20 -1.02
C PRO A 110 -0.97 18.85 -0.35
N PHE A 111 -1.95 18.00 -0.47
CA PHE A 111 -1.91 16.65 0.04
C PHE A 111 -1.79 15.66 -1.12
N LEU A 112 -1.36 14.44 -0.87
CA LEU A 112 -1.18 13.45 -1.93
C LEU A 112 -2.40 13.31 -2.84
N ARG A 113 -3.61 13.41 -2.28
CA ARG A 113 -4.86 13.33 -3.04
C ARG A 113 -5.09 14.47 -4.03
N GLU A 114 -4.51 15.63 -3.78
CA GLU A 114 -4.64 16.84 -4.58
C GLU A 114 -3.53 16.97 -5.61
N VAL A 115 -2.55 16.07 -5.55
CA VAL A 115 -1.46 15.99 -6.51
C VAL A 115 -1.90 15.12 -7.67
N PRO A 116 -2.00 15.65 -8.91
CA PRO A 116 -2.63 14.95 -10.04
C PRO A 116 -1.99 13.61 -10.42
N CYS A 117 -0.73 13.41 -10.09
CA CYS A 117 -0.01 12.15 -10.37
C CYS A 117 -0.25 11.05 -9.32
N PHE A 118 -0.93 11.37 -8.22
CA PHE A 118 -1.37 10.39 -7.22
C PHE A 118 -2.83 10.07 -7.42
N GLU A 119 -3.10 8.93 -7.97
CA GLU A 119 -4.43 8.39 -8.10
C GLU A 119 -4.80 7.61 -6.85
N LYS A 120 -5.98 7.90 -6.34
CA LYS A 120 -6.54 7.17 -5.21
C LYS A 120 -6.96 5.78 -5.65
N VAL A 121 -6.63 4.78 -4.86
CA VAL A 121 -7.02 3.40 -5.12
C VAL A 121 -8.42 3.18 -4.57
N ASP A 122 -9.38 2.91 -5.48
CA ASP A 122 -10.71 2.38 -5.17
C ASP A 122 -11.47 3.12 -4.06
N ASP A 123 -11.72 4.40 -4.26
CA ASP A 123 -12.51 5.22 -3.32
C ASP A 123 -11.99 5.22 -1.86
N LEU A 124 -10.77 4.80 -1.63
CA LEU A 124 -10.13 4.97 -0.35
C LEU A 124 -10.04 6.44 -0.03
N LEU A 125 -10.77 6.87 0.99
CA LEU A 125 -10.83 8.26 1.35
C LEU A 125 -9.53 8.72 2.00
N PRO A 126 -9.16 9.95 1.79
CA PRO A 126 -8.03 10.53 2.45
C PRO A 126 -8.32 10.63 3.95
N TRP A 127 -7.43 10.27 4.67
CA TRP A 127 -7.34 10.03 6.02
C TRP A 127 -6.48 11.01 6.73
N CYS A 128 -6.22 12.09 6.23
CA CYS A 128 -5.58 13.12 6.98
C CYS A 128 -6.43 13.52 8.19
N CYS A 129 -6.05 13.15 9.37
CA CYS A 129 -6.48 13.65 10.68
C CYS A 129 -7.97 13.90 10.91
N THR A 130 -8.81 13.70 9.93
CA THR A 130 -10.22 13.98 9.99
C THR A 130 -11.01 12.70 9.88
N THR A 131 -12.00 12.60 10.68
CA THR A 131 -13.08 11.63 10.76
C THR A 131 -12.98 10.40 9.88
N PRO A 132 -12.93 9.22 10.45
CA PRO A 132 -13.02 7.96 9.69
C PRO A 132 -14.27 8.01 8.81
N ARG A 133 -14.06 7.86 7.50
CA ARG A 133 -15.17 7.77 6.56
C ARG A 133 -15.25 6.34 6.05
N ARG A 134 -16.45 5.90 5.74
CA ARG A 134 -16.69 4.61 5.12
C ARG A 134 -15.96 4.53 3.79
N VAL A 135 -15.23 3.46 3.60
CA VAL A 135 -14.42 3.21 2.41
C VAL A 135 -14.91 1.95 1.75
N LYS A 136 -15.14 1.99 0.45
CA LYS A 136 -15.35 0.78 -0.35
C LYS A 136 -14.01 0.36 -0.95
N LEU A 137 -13.67 -0.89 -0.79
CA LEU A 137 -12.57 -1.53 -1.48
C LEU A 137 -13.08 -2.41 -2.60
N PRO A 138 -12.25 -2.73 -3.61
CA PRO A 138 -12.61 -3.71 -4.62
C PRO A 138 -13.02 -5.03 -3.97
N GLY A 139 -14.22 -5.50 -4.26
CA GLY A 139 -14.73 -6.78 -3.75
C GLY A 139 -15.42 -6.77 -2.39
N GLY A 140 -15.58 -5.62 -1.73
CA GLY A 140 -16.32 -5.55 -0.48
C GLY A 140 -16.30 -4.18 0.19
N GLY A 141 -17.33 -3.87 0.96
CA GLY A 141 -17.37 -2.65 1.75
C GLY A 141 -16.38 -2.73 2.91
N TYR A 142 -15.44 -1.80 2.95
CA TYR A 142 -14.52 -1.63 4.05
C TYR A 142 -14.86 -0.36 4.81
N ASP A 143 -15.02 -0.49 6.11
CA ASP A 143 -15.38 0.61 6.99
C ASP A 143 -14.19 0.96 7.87
N THR A 144 -13.60 2.13 7.65
CA THR A 144 -12.42 2.58 8.41
C THR A 144 -12.69 2.80 9.88
N GLU A 145 -13.95 3.06 10.29
CA GLU A 145 -14.31 3.11 11.70
C GLU A 145 -14.10 1.79 12.40
N ARG A 146 -13.94 0.76 11.62
CA ARG A 146 -13.79 -0.60 12.10
C ARG A 146 -12.35 -1.10 12.11
N VAL A 147 -11.37 -0.41 11.55
CA VAL A 147 -9.97 -0.84 11.58
C VAL A 147 -9.38 -0.56 12.94
N THR A 148 -9.02 -1.59 13.65
CA THR A 148 -8.43 -1.50 15.00
C THR A 148 -7.04 -0.86 14.98
N HIS A 149 -6.41 -0.76 13.83
CA HIS A 149 -5.05 -0.28 13.67
C HIS A 149 -4.92 0.97 12.80
N GLY A 150 -5.97 1.77 12.71
CA GLY A 150 -5.95 3.02 11.97
C GLY A 150 -6.28 2.90 10.50
N ALA A 151 -6.59 4.03 9.93
CA ALA A 151 -6.83 4.11 8.50
C ALA A 151 -5.50 4.19 7.76
N ILE A 152 -5.35 3.40 6.70
CA ILE A 152 -4.27 3.54 5.75
C ILE A 152 -4.86 4.14 4.48
N GLY A 153 -4.29 5.24 4.01
CA GLY A 153 -4.55 5.75 2.68
C GLY A 153 -3.68 5.01 1.67
N LEU A 154 -4.30 4.44 0.65
CA LEU A 154 -3.60 3.80 -0.46
C LEU A 154 -3.72 4.66 -1.71
N TYR A 155 -2.60 5.00 -2.33
CA TYR A 155 -2.52 5.85 -3.51
C TYR A 155 -1.70 5.18 -4.59
N ARG A 156 -2.16 5.28 -5.82
CA ARG A 156 -1.39 4.90 -6.98
C ARG A 156 -0.63 6.12 -7.49
N LEU A 157 0.69 6.00 -7.55
CA LEU A 157 1.59 6.99 -8.17
C LEU A 157 1.98 6.48 -9.54
N ARG A 158 1.85 7.33 -10.55
CA ARG A 158 2.40 7.09 -11.88
C ARG A 158 3.11 8.35 -12.36
N LEU A 159 4.35 8.20 -12.78
CA LEU A 159 5.16 9.26 -13.37
C LEU A 159 5.68 8.78 -14.73
N ALA A 160 5.35 9.47 -15.79
CA ALA A 160 5.95 9.26 -17.10
C ALA A 160 7.45 9.58 -17.08
N ALA A 161 8.18 9.23 -18.13
CA ALA A 161 9.60 9.57 -18.27
C ALA A 161 9.82 11.08 -18.11
N GLY A 162 10.73 11.47 -17.24
CA GLY A 162 11.05 12.86 -16.93
C GLY A 162 10.01 13.63 -16.12
N GLU A 163 8.82 13.06 -15.88
CA GLU A 163 7.74 13.70 -15.13
C GLU A 163 8.06 13.84 -13.65
N ALA A 164 7.58 14.91 -13.05
CA ALA A 164 7.68 15.16 -11.61
C ALA A 164 6.32 15.47 -11.01
N THR A 165 6.15 15.10 -9.74
CA THR A 165 5.03 15.61 -8.94
C THR A 165 5.18 17.12 -8.75
N PRO A 166 4.09 17.84 -8.56
CA PRO A 166 4.17 19.13 -7.86
C PRO A 166 4.84 18.97 -6.49
N THR A 167 5.32 20.06 -5.94
CA THR A 167 5.78 20.07 -4.54
C THR A 167 4.59 19.78 -3.63
N PHE A 168 4.74 18.80 -2.74
CA PHE A 168 3.72 18.43 -1.77
C PHE A 168 4.31 18.22 -0.38
N CYS A 169 3.48 18.23 0.62
CA CYS A 169 3.85 17.93 2.00
C CYS A 169 3.21 16.62 2.45
N CYS A 170 3.96 15.80 3.17
CA CYS A 170 3.44 14.61 3.82
C CYS A 170 4.17 14.40 5.15
N ASP A 171 3.46 14.58 6.25
CA ASP A 171 4.02 14.44 7.59
C ASP A 171 3.86 13.02 8.16
N GLN A 172 3.08 12.19 7.48
CA GLN A 172 2.76 10.85 7.92
C GLN A 172 3.79 9.82 7.45
N PRO A 173 3.99 8.75 8.23
CA PRO A 173 4.76 7.59 7.77
C PRO A 173 4.16 7.03 6.48
N ARG A 174 5.02 6.67 5.55
CA ARG A 174 4.59 6.18 4.22
C ARG A 174 5.48 5.07 3.72
N LEU A 175 4.87 4.14 3.01
CA LEU A 175 5.52 3.01 2.36
C LEU A 175 5.30 3.10 0.86
N PHE A 176 6.35 3.23 0.09
CA PHE A 176 6.31 3.11 -1.36
C PHE A 176 6.57 1.66 -1.76
N ILE A 177 5.71 1.11 -2.61
CA ILE A 177 5.85 -0.23 -3.18
C ILE A 177 5.87 -0.10 -4.69
N TRP A 178 6.98 -0.43 -5.33
CA TRP A 178 7.21 -0.17 -6.75
C TRP A 178 6.71 -1.32 -7.61
N TYR A 179 5.89 -1.01 -8.62
CA TYR A 179 5.40 -1.98 -9.62
C TYR A 179 6.29 -2.06 -10.86
N ALA A 180 7.10 -1.05 -11.11
CA ALA A 180 8.03 -1.00 -12.23
C ALA A 180 9.44 -0.63 -11.76
N ALA A 181 10.44 -1.02 -12.54
CA ALA A 181 11.81 -0.54 -12.35
C ALA A 181 11.96 0.88 -12.87
N GLY A 182 12.86 1.66 -12.28
CA GLY A 182 13.16 3.01 -12.77
C GLY A 182 14.11 3.77 -11.86
N ASP A 183 14.42 4.97 -12.26
CA ASP A 183 15.25 5.89 -11.50
C ASP A 183 14.38 7.04 -10.96
N VAL A 184 14.28 7.14 -9.66
CA VAL A 184 13.46 8.13 -8.96
C VAL A 184 14.36 9.11 -8.24
N VAL A 185 14.10 10.40 -8.44
CA VAL A 185 14.76 11.49 -7.73
C VAL A 185 13.76 12.13 -6.78
N VAL A 186 14.14 12.17 -5.52
CA VAL A 186 13.42 12.89 -4.46
C VAL A 186 14.11 14.24 -4.30
N GLN A 187 13.36 15.31 -4.42
CA GLN A 187 13.87 16.67 -4.26
C GLN A 187 13.16 17.34 -3.09
N GLY A 188 13.88 17.58 -2.01
CA GLY A 188 13.38 18.32 -0.87
C GLY A 188 13.27 19.81 -1.15
N SER A 189 12.33 20.49 -0.48
CA SER A 189 12.18 21.96 -0.56
C SER A 189 13.38 22.72 0.03
N ASP A 190 14.19 22.05 0.83
CA ASP A 190 15.46 22.55 1.37
C ASP A 190 16.64 22.46 0.39
N GLY A 191 16.37 22.01 -0.86
CA GLY A 191 17.36 21.81 -1.91
C GLY A 191 18.07 20.45 -1.83
N THR A 192 17.78 19.62 -0.87
CA THR A 192 18.34 18.26 -0.82
C THR A 192 17.84 17.45 -2.01
N THR A 193 18.71 16.64 -2.59
CA THR A 193 18.36 15.76 -3.71
C THR A 193 18.87 14.36 -3.42
N PHE A 194 18.00 13.39 -3.58
CA PHE A 194 18.32 11.99 -3.38
C PHE A 194 17.83 11.18 -4.58
N ALA A 195 18.76 10.51 -5.26
CA ALA A 195 18.46 9.62 -6.38
C ALA A 195 18.44 8.16 -5.90
N ARG A 196 17.48 7.42 -6.38
CA ARG A 196 17.34 5.99 -6.07
C ARG A 196 16.88 5.22 -7.30
N ARG A 197 17.58 4.13 -7.59
CA ARG A 197 17.09 3.11 -8.51
C ARG A 197 16.12 2.19 -7.78
N VAL A 198 14.94 2.01 -8.35
CA VAL A 198 13.89 1.13 -7.82
C VAL A 198 13.68 -0.06 -8.77
N THR A 199 13.17 -1.14 -8.24
CA THR A 199 12.86 -2.35 -9.01
C THR A 199 11.44 -2.82 -8.68
N ALA A 200 10.80 -3.53 -9.59
CA ALA A 200 9.49 -4.10 -9.35
C ALA A 200 9.50 -5.02 -8.09
N GLY A 201 8.56 -4.84 -7.20
CA GLY A 201 8.48 -5.55 -5.92
C GLY A 201 9.43 -5.05 -4.84
N SER A 202 10.25 -4.00 -5.12
CA SER A 202 10.97 -3.30 -4.06
C SER A 202 10.04 -2.35 -3.32
N TYR A 203 10.41 -1.99 -2.10
CA TYR A 203 9.68 -1.01 -1.30
C TYR A 203 10.65 -0.12 -0.51
N ALA A 204 10.14 1.01 -0.08
CA ALA A 204 10.86 1.95 0.75
C ALA A 204 9.92 2.58 1.77
N PHE A 205 10.31 2.54 3.02
CA PHE A 205 9.60 3.20 4.10
C PHE A 205 10.29 4.52 4.45
N ASP A 206 9.49 5.55 4.66
CA ASP A 206 9.96 6.84 5.16
C ASP A 206 8.97 7.35 6.20
N ASP A 207 9.48 7.59 7.39
CA ASP A 207 8.71 8.09 8.52
C ASP A 207 8.98 9.57 8.82
N ARG A 208 9.84 10.20 8.04
CA ARG A 208 10.20 11.62 8.23
C ARG A 208 9.15 12.52 7.59
N ARG A 209 9.03 13.72 8.12
CA ARG A 209 8.33 14.78 7.42
C ARG A 209 8.93 15.00 6.05
N PHE A 210 8.08 15.01 5.04
CA PHE A 210 8.47 15.28 3.66
C PHE A 210 7.84 16.57 3.17
N HIS A 211 8.66 17.43 2.57
CA HIS A 211 8.21 18.57 1.78
C HIS A 211 9.09 18.65 0.54
N GLY A 212 8.52 18.42 -0.62
CA GLY A 212 9.30 18.34 -1.85
C GLY A 212 8.53 17.73 -3.00
N SER A 213 9.26 17.20 -3.96
CA SER A 213 8.72 16.53 -5.14
C SER A 213 9.42 15.20 -5.42
N LEU A 214 8.75 14.36 -6.19
CA LEU A 214 9.30 13.12 -6.75
C LEU A 214 9.39 13.29 -8.26
N ARG A 215 10.50 12.91 -8.86
CA ARG A 215 10.69 12.93 -10.30
C ARG A 215 11.13 11.57 -10.81
N ASN A 216 10.54 11.12 -11.90
CA ASN A 216 11.06 10.01 -12.68
C ASN A 216 12.23 10.52 -13.54
N ALA A 217 13.43 10.05 -13.24
CA ALA A 217 14.64 10.41 -14.00
C ALA A 217 15.01 9.37 -15.07
N GLY A 218 14.21 8.27 -15.17
CA GLY A 218 14.38 7.22 -16.16
C GLY A 218 13.64 7.50 -17.47
N GLU A 219 13.79 6.59 -18.42
CA GLU A 219 13.16 6.65 -19.74
C GLU A 219 11.79 5.98 -19.79
N GLU A 220 11.49 5.09 -18.86
CA GLU A 220 10.22 4.36 -18.74
C GLU A 220 9.35 4.93 -17.64
N ALA A 221 8.05 4.74 -17.72
CA ALA A 221 7.13 5.16 -16.66
C ALA A 221 7.40 4.39 -15.36
N VAL A 222 7.40 5.10 -14.25
CA VAL A 222 7.52 4.55 -12.92
C VAL A 222 6.13 4.48 -12.28
N GLU A 223 5.81 3.34 -11.69
CA GLU A 223 4.54 3.10 -11.00
C GLU A 223 4.78 2.58 -9.58
N ALA A 224 4.04 3.11 -8.62
CA ALA A 224 4.10 2.68 -7.23
C ALA A 224 2.72 2.71 -6.56
N LEU A 225 2.55 1.86 -5.56
CA LEU A 225 1.55 2.04 -4.51
C LEU A 225 2.20 2.82 -3.37
N VAL A 226 1.54 3.84 -2.90
CA VAL A 226 1.95 4.60 -1.72
C VAL A 226 0.94 4.36 -0.62
N ALA A 227 1.36 3.62 0.40
CA ALA A 227 0.57 3.42 1.60
C ALA A 227 1.00 4.45 2.64
N VAL A 228 0.05 5.17 3.18
CA VAL A 228 0.30 6.24 4.15
C VAL A 228 -0.50 5.95 5.41
N TRP A 229 0.20 5.89 6.55
CA TRP A 229 -0.42 5.66 7.85
C TRP A 229 -1.10 6.93 8.32
N ALA A 230 -2.42 6.87 8.41
CA ALA A 230 -3.17 7.94 9.02
C ALA A 230 -3.04 7.88 10.53
N ALA A 231 -2.96 9.06 11.12
CA ALA A 231 -3.20 9.17 12.54
C ALA A 231 -4.70 9.03 12.81
N VAL A 232 -5.08 8.06 13.61
CA VAL A 232 -6.44 8.03 14.15
C VAL A 232 -6.48 9.06 15.28
N GLY A 233 -7.18 10.14 15.05
CA GLY A 233 -7.47 11.09 16.11
C GLY A 233 -8.25 10.34 17.20
N SER A 234 -7.69 10.25 18.39
CA SER A 234 -8.45 9.98 19.59
C SER A 234 -9.36 11.18 19.79
N TYR A 235 -10.64 11.01 19.51
CA TYR A 235 -11.71 11.90 19.99
C TYR A 235 -12.31 11.33 21.26
#